data_64f88b019fde0776cdc7cf31b4f67994
#
_entry.id   64f88b019fde0776cdc7cf31b4f67994
#
_cell.length_a   1.000
_cell.length_b   1.000
_cell.length_c   1.000
_cell.angle_alpha   90.00
_cell.angle_beta   90.00
_cell.angle_gamma   90.00
#
_symmetry.space_group_name_H-M   'P 1'
#
loop_
_entity.id
_entity.type
_entity.pdbx_description
1 polymer ?
#
loop_
_entity_poly.entity_id
_entity_poly.type
_entity_poly.pdbx_seq_one_letter_code
_entity_poly.pdbx_strand_id
1 'polypeptide(L)' 'MTWRDTEDIAIALAERHPDLDPLSVRFTDLHRWVTELPGFSDDPGASNEKTLEAIQMAWLDEYRNR' A
#
# COMPACT_ATOMS: atom_id res chain seq x y z
N MET A 1 11.17 5.46 -0.62
CA MET A 1 9.73 5.81 -0.53
C MET A 1 9.31 5.71 0.94
N THR A 2 8.46 6.64 1.34
CA THR A 2 8.02 6.75 2.72
C THR A 2 6.50 6.57 2.81
N TRP A 3 5.96 6.57 4.02
CA TRP A 3 4.51 6.46 4.23
C TRP A 3 3.71 7.59 3.56
N ARG A 4 4.36 8.70 3.21
CA ARG A 4 3.70 9.83 2.54
C ARG A 4 3.58 9.62 1.04
N ASP A 5 4.30 8.69 0.47
CA ASP A 5 4.30 8.42 -0.97
C ASP A 5 3.16 7.48 -1.34
N THR A 6 1.94 7.89 -1.03
CA THR A 6 0.73 7.07 -1.15
C THR A 6 0.56 6.51 -2.56
N GLU A 7 0.72 7.34 -3.58
CA GLU A 7 0.54 6.88 -4.97
C GLU A 7 1.63 5.92 -5.40
N ASP A 8 2.88 6.22 -5.06
CA ASP A 8 4.00 5.34 -5.41
C ASP A 8 3.86 3.98 -4.73
N ILE A 9 3.44 3.98 -3.47
CA ILE A 9 3.17 2.73 -2.74
C ILE A 9 2.03 1.96 -3.41
N ALA A 10 0.96 2.66 -3.77
CA ALA A 10 -0.20 2.03 -4.41
C ALA A 10 0.17 1.39 -5.75
N ILE A 11 0.95 2.08 -6.56
CA ILE A 11 1.42 1.56 -7.85
C ILE A 11 2.28 0.31 -7.62
N ALA A 12 3.20 0.38 -6.66
CA ALA A 12 4.07 -0.76 -6.35
C ALA A 12 3.27 -1.98 -5.87
N LEU A 13 2.26 -1.75 -5.02
CA LEU A 13 1.39 -2.83 -4.56
C LEU A 13 0.58 -3.44 -5.70
N ALA A 14 0.05 -2.60 -6.59
CA ALA A 14 -0.71 -3.07 -7.73
C ALA A 14 0.15 -3.90 -8.68
N GLU A 15 1.40 -3.53 -8.86
CA GLU A 15 2.34 -4.29 -9.69
C GLU A 15 2.71 -5.65 -9.08
N ARG A 16 2.84 -5.70 -7.75
CA ARG A 16 3.21 -6.94 -7.05
C ARG A 16 2.03 -7.88 -6.83
N HIS A 17 0.82 -7.34 -6.76
CA HIS A 17 -0.41 -8.09 -6.49
C HIS A 17 -1.51 -7.74 -7.49
N PRO A 18 -1.29 -8.00 -8.79
CA PRO A 18 -2.19 -7.51 -9.84
C PRO A 18 -3.59 -8.10 -9.78
N ASP A 19 -3.75 -9.29 -9.22
CA ASP A 19 -5.03 -9.99 -9.17
C ASP A 19 -5.70 -9.95 -7.80
N LEU A 20 -5.12 -9.19 -6.86
CA LEU A 20 -5.63 -9.14 -5.50
C LEU A 20 -6.49 -7.90 -5.30
N ASP A 21 -7.74 -8.11 -4.85
CA ASP A 21 -8.65 -7.01 -4.53
C ASP A 21 -8.16 -6.33 -3.24
N PRO A 22 -7.80 -5.03 -3.29
CA PRO A 22 -7.31 -4.32 -2.11
C PRO A 22 -8.28 -4.32 -0.93
N LEU A 23 -9.59 -4.40 -1.19
CA LEU A 23 -10.59 -4.40 -0.12
C LEU A 23 -10.63 -5.72 0.65
N SER A 24 -10.00 -6.77 0.13
CA SER A 24 -9.91 -8.06 0.82
C SER A 24 -8.67 -8.17 1.72
N VAL A 25 -7.81 -7.16 1.73
CA VAL A 25 -6.54 -7.18 2.45
C VAL A 25 -6.72 -6.60 3.84
N ARG A 26 -6.18 -7.30 4.85
CA ARG A 26 -6.19 -6.79 6.22
C ARG A 26 -5.11 -5.72 6.38
N PHE A 27 -5.33 -4.75 7.27
CA PHE A 27 -4.35 -3.70 7.53
C PHE A 27 -3.03 -4.25 8.07
N THR A 28 -3.05 -5.35 8.80
CA THR A 28 -1.83 -5.99 9.28
C THR A 28 -0.98 -6.51 8.11
N ASP A 29 -1.63 -7.11 7.12
CA ASP A 29 -0.94 -7.59 5.92
C ASP A 29 -0.49 -6.43 5.04
N LEU A 30 -1.35 -5.42 4.88
CA LEU A 30 -1.03 -4.22 4.11
C LEU A 30 0.21 -3.53 4.68
N HIS A 31 0.25 -3.34 6.00
CA HIS A 31 1.39 -2.75 6.69
C HIS A 31 2.67 -3.52 6.39
N ARG A 32 2.64 -4.84 6.52
CA ARG A 32 3.79 -5.69 6.26
C ARG A 32 4.26 -5.57 4.82
N TRP A 33 3.33 -5.63 3.87
CA TRP A 33 3.66 -5.58 2.45
C TRP A 33 4.28 -4.25 2.05
N VAL A 34 3.78 -3.15 2.61
CA VAL A 34 4.36 -1.82 2.35
C VAL A 34 5.78 -1.74 2.86
N THR A 35 6.03 -2.21 4.09
CA THR A 35 7.37 -2.18 4.66
C THR A 35 8.35 -3.09 3.93
N GLU A 36 7.85 -4.11 3.24
CA GLU A 36 8.67 -5.04 2.46
C GLU A 36 8.92 -4.57 1.02
N LEU A 37 8.30 -3.47 0.59
CA LEU A 37 8.51 -2.98 -0.77
C LEU A 37 9.95 -2.54 -1.00
N PRO A 38 10.54 -2.87 -2.16
CA PRO A 38 11.85 -2.37 -2.53
C PRO A 38 11.84 -0.84 -2.52
N GLY A 39 12.81 -0.23 -1.89
CA GLY A 39 12.90 1.22 -1.79
C GLY A 39 12.12 1.85 -0.67
N PHE A 40 11.34 1.08 0.11
CA PHE A 40 10.69 1.61 1.30
C PHE A 40 11.77 1.93 2.34
N SER A 41 11.78 3.17 2.83
CA SER A 41 12.87 3.67 3.69
C SER A 41 12.39 4.41 4.93
N ASP A 42 11.13 4.25 5.31
CA ASP A 42 10.56 4.92 6.48
C ASP A 42 10.50 3.96 7.67
N ASP A 43 10.23 4.52 8.86
CA ASP A 43 10.02 3.75 10.09
C ASP A 43 8.72 2.93 9.96
N PRO A 44 8.79 1.60 10.08
CA PRO A 44 7.57 0.77 10.03
C PRO A 44 6.52 1.17 11.06
N GLY A 45 6.92 1.72 12.20
CA GLY A 45 6.01 2.14 13.26
C GLY A 45 5.39 3.51 13.05
N ALA A 46 5.76 4.23 12.00
CA ALA A 46 5.28 5.59 11.78
C ALA A 46 3.92 5.67 11.06
N SER A 47 3.32 4.54 10.73
CA SER A 47 2.01 4.50 10.08
C SER A 47 0.88 4.51 11.11
N ASN A 48 -0.33 4.84 10.63
CA ASN A 48 -1.55 4.74 11.42
C ASN A 48 -2.68 4.28 10.50
N GLU A 49 -3.88 4.09 11.07
CA GLU A 49 -5.03 3.63 10.28
C GLU A 49 -5.35 4.53 9.10
N LYS A 50 -5.28 5.84 9.29
CA LYS A 50 -5.56 6.80 8.23
C LYS A 50 -4.57 6.65 7.07
N THR A 51 -3.31 6.47 7.38
CA THR A 51 -2.28 6.26 6.37
C THR A 51 -2.52 4.98 5.59
N LEU A 52 -2.81 3.90 6.29
CA LEU A 52 -3.08 2.61 5.65
C LEU A 52 -4.36 2.65 4.82
N GLU A 53 -5.39 3.33 5.31
CA GLU A 53 -6.63 3.51 4.57
C GLU A 53 -6.40 4.30 3.28
N ALA A 54 -5.63 5.38 3.34
CA ALA A 54 -5.30 6.19 2.17
C ALA A 54 -4.55 5.36 1.12
N ILE A 55 -3.60 4.54 1.57
CA ILE A 55 -2.85 3.64 0.69
C ILE A 55 -3.80 2.61 0.07
N GLN A 56 -4.67 2.02 0.87
CA GLN A 56 -5.63 1.03 0.37
C GLN A 56 -6.55 1.62 -0.69
N MET A 57 -7.03 2.84 -0.49
CA MET A 57 -7.92 3.49 -1.44
C MET A 57 -7.19 3.87 -2.73
N ALA A 58 -5.94 4.33 -2.63
CA ALA A 58 -5.13 4.60 -3.81
C ALA A 58 -4.82 3.31 -4.58
N TRP A 59 -4.53 2.22 -3.87
CA TRP A 59 -4.30 0.92 -4.49
C TRP A 59 -5.58 0.40 -5.15
N LEU A 60 -6.75 0.59 -4.52
CA LEU A 60 -8.01 0.21 -5.11
C LEU A 60 -8.25 0.95 -6.43
N ASP A 61 -7.90 2.24 -6.48
CA ASP A 61 -7.99 3.05 -7.70
C ASP A 61 -7.13 2.45 -8.81
N GLU A 62 -5.89 2.11 -8.50
CA GLU A 62 -4.98 1.47 -9.46
C GLU A 62 -5.51 0.12 -9.92
N TYR A 63 -6.08 -0.66 -9.01
CA TYR A 63 -6.67 -1.97 -9.30
C TYR A 63 -7.84 -1.85 -10.27
N ARG A 64 -8.71 -0.86 -10.06
CA ARG A 64 -9.90 -0.64 -10.90
C ARG A 64 -9.59 -0.07 -12.29
N ASN A 65 -8.49 0.65 -12.41
CA ASN A 65 -8.11 1.33 -13.64
C ASN A 65 -7.16 0.50 -14.53
N ARG A 66 -7.07 -0.76 -14.28
CA ARG A 66 -6.24 -1.66 -15.08
C ARG A 66 -6.98 -2.25 -16.26
#